data_728b23ddfce57491c577b7c5899e7609
#
_entry.id   728b23ddfce57491c577b7c5899e7609
#
_cell.length_a   1.000
_cell.length_b   1.000
_cell.length_c   1.000
_cell.angle_alpha   90.00
_cell.angle_beta   90.00
_cell.angle_gamma   90.00
#
_symmetry.space_group_name_H-M   'P 1'
#
loop_
_entity.id
_entity.type
_entity.pdbx_description
1 polymer ?
#
loop_
_entity_poly.entity_id
_entity_poly.type
_entity_poly.pdbx_seq_one_letter_code
_entity_poly.pdbx_strand_id
1 'polypeptide(L)'
;MNYYAIIVAGGSGQRMNSSTPKQFIELNGQPILMHTIERFYSAKSSIELIVVLPKIHHHTWETLCNKHNFNIPHTVCGGGNSRFQSVKKGLALCTEDSIIAVHDGVRPLISPDFILSIYKETESKKALIPVCPLVESIRKVKGDSSEALDRSNYYTVQTPQCFTSTLLHKAYHQNEQAFFTDDASVVESLGEKVHLFAGEVDNIKITSPKDLLLAEALLKL
;
A
#
# COMPACT_ATOMS: atom_id res chain seq x y z
N MET A 1 -1.38 16.47 -14.95
CA MET A 1 -2.10 15.83 -13.83
C MET A 1 -1.10 15.57 -12.71
N ASN A 2 -1.44 15.87 -11.46
CA ASN A 2 -0.57 15.63 -10.32
C ASN A 2 -0.70 14.19 -9.84
N TYR A 3 0.36 13.63 -9.27
CA TYR A 3 0.37 12.28 -8.71
C TYR A 3 0.70 12.33 -7.23
N TYR A 4 -0.09 11.62 -6.44
CA TYR A 4 0.10 11.47 -4.99
C TYR A 4 0.28 9.99 -4.63
N ALA A 5 1.15 9.70 -3.68
CA ALA A 5 1.23 8.39 -3.05
C ALA A 5 0.97 8.52 -1.54
N ILE A 6 -0.13 7.94 -1.08
CA ILE A 6 -0.44 7.80 0.34
C ILE A 6 0.16 6.47 0.81
N ILE A 7 1.29 6.54 1.50
CA ILE A 7 2.02 5.38 2.02
C ILE A 7 1.55 5.11 3.45
N VAL A 8 0.75 4.06 3.63
CA VAL A 8 0.14 3.71 4.93
C VAL A 8 1.09 2.84 5.74
N ALA A 9 1.58 3.35 6.86
CA ALA A 9 2.57 2.68 7.70
C ALA A 9 2.13 2.59 9.19
N GLY A 10 0.82 2.39 9.44
CA GLY A 10 0.21 2.38 10.77
C GLY A 10 0.06 1.00 11.43
N GLY A 11 0.47 -0.09 10.79
CA GLY A 11 0.26 -1.44 11.30
C GLY A 11 1.10 -1.76 12.54
N SER A 12 0.50 -2.38 13.56
CA SER A 12 1.14 -2.75 14.84
C SER A 12 2.26 -3.80 14.72
N GLY A 13 2.33 -4.53 13.61
CA GLY A 13 3.40 -5.51 13.35
C GLY A 13 3.46 -6.71 14.31
N GLN A 14 2.39 -7.03 15.03
CA GLN A 14 2.36 -8.11 16.05
C GLN A 14 2.95 -9.45 15.58
N ARG A 15 2.79 -9.80 14.30
CA ARG A 15 3.32 -11.04 13.70
C ARG A 15 4.85 -11.04 13.50
N MET A 16 5.52 -9.91 13.69
CA MET A 16 6.98 -9.80 13.55
C MET A 16 7.74 -10.21 14.80
N ASN A 17 7.03 -10.43 15.93
CA ASN A 17 7.66 -10.73 17.23
C ASN A 17 8.81 -9.78 17.59
N SER A 18 8.71 -8.50 17.23
CA SER A 18 9.71 -7.46 17.44
C SER A 18 9.14 -6.31 18.26
N SER A 19 9.95 -5.73 19.13
CA SER A 19 9.64 -4.48 19.83
C SER A 19 9.67 -3.27 18.90
N THR A 20 10.36 -3.38 17.76
CA THR A 20 10.42 -2.34 16.71
C THR A 20 9.20 -2.46 15.81
N PRO A 21 8.47 -1.35 15.56
CA PRO A 21 7.40 -1.33 14.57
C PRO A 21 7.89 -1.82 13.20
N LYS A 22 7.13 -2.71 12.57
CA LYS A 22 7.59 -3.45 11.37
C LYS A 22 8.09 -2.57 10.23
N GLN A 23 7.50 -1.38 10.04
CA GLN A 23 7.90 -0.41 9.02
C GLN A 23 9.30 0.19 9.26
N PHE A 24 9.80 0.09 10.49
CA PHE A 24 11.13 0.56 10.90
C PHE A 24 12.17 -0.55 11.04
N ILE A 25 11.77 -1.81 10.86
CA ILE A 25 12.72 -2.92 10.79
C ILE A 25 13.64 -2.68 9.59
N GLU A 26 14.93 -2.91 9.80
CA GLU A 26 15.93 -2.74 8.73
C GLU A 26 15.87 -3.89 7.74
N LEU A 27 15.92 -3.54 6.48
CA LEU A 27 16.09 -4.41 5.32
C LEU A 27 17.36 -3.95 4.60
N ASN A 28 18.39 -4.79 4.57
CA ASN A 28 19.73 -4.40 4.05
C ASN A 28 20.27 -3.09 4.66
N GLY A 29 20.10 -2.91 5.99
CA GLY A 29 20.66 -1.77 6.72
C GLY A 29 19.85 -0.46 6.64
N GLN A 30 18.66 -0.48 6.04
CA GLN A 30 17.76 0.68 5.93
C GLN A 30 16.33 0.29 6.29
N PRO A 31 15.56 1.13 7.01
CA PRO A 31 14.16 0.85 7.33
C PRO A 31 13.31 0.49 6.11
N ILE A 32 12.45 -0.53 6.23
CA ILE A 32 11.55 -0.98 5.15
C ILE A 32 10.78 0.20 4.53
N LEU A 33 10.30 1.11 5.37
CA LEU A 33 9.54 2.28 4.90
C LEU A 33 10.36 3.20 4.00
N MET A 34 11.65 3.35 4.24
CA MET A 34 12.52 4.16 3.37
C MET A 34 12.64 3.55 1.99
N HIS A 35 12.86 2.24 1.90
CA HIS A 35 12.85 1.54 0.60
C HIS A 35 11.54 1.77 -0.16
N THR A 36 10.39 1.70 0.54
CA THR A 36 9.08 1.94 -0.10
C THR A 36 8.98 3.36 -0.64
N ILE A 37 9.40 4.37 0.12
CA ILE A 37 9.40 5.78 -0.30
C ILE A 37 10.32 5.99 -1.51
N GLU A 38 11.52 5.39 -1.48
CA GLU A 38 12.50 5.45 -2.56
C GLU A 38 11.95 4.91 -3.88
N ARG A 39 11.15 3.84 -3.88
CA ARG A 39 10.54 3.29 -5.09
C ARG A 39 9.64 4.30 -5.79
N PHE A 40 8.80 5.00 -5.04
CA PHE A 40 7.93 6.02 -5.60
C PHE A 40 8.70 7.25 -6.08
N TYR A 41 9.69 7.70 -5.31
CA TYR A 41 10.53 8.83 -5.69
C TYR A 41 11.38 8.51 -6.94
N SER A 42 11.92 7.30 -7.03
CA SER A 42 12.68 6.83 -8.20
C SER A 42 11.81 6.67 -9.44
N ALA A 43 10.54 6.29 -9.28
CA ALA A 43 9.61 6.22 -10.39
C ALA A 43 9.41 7.61 -11.03
N LYS A 44 9.14 8.62 -10.21
CA LYS A 44 9.02 10.01 -10.65
C LYS A 44 9.14 10.95 -9.45
N SER A 45 10.18 11.76 -9.43
CA SER A 45 10.47 12.67 -8.31
C SER A 45 9.39 13.73 -8.05
N SER A 46 8.48 13.96 -9.00
CA SER A 46 7.33 14.86 -8.85
C SER A 46 6.09 14.19 -8.25
N ILE A 47 6.14 12.90 -7.87
CA ILE A 47 5.07 12.29 -7.07
C ILE A 47 5.13 12.89 -5.67
N GLU A 48 4.03 13.45 -5.21
CA GLU A 48 3.91 13.95 -3.85
C GLU A 48 3.67 12.80 -2.88
N LEU A 49 4.61 12.62 -1.93
CA LEU A 49 4.63 11.50 -1.01
C LEU A 49 4.04 11.88 0.34
N ILE A 50 2.99 11.18 0.76
CA ILE A 50 2.31 11.37 2.04
C ILE A 50 2.46 10.09 2.84
N VAL A 51 3.24 10.16 3.93
CA VAL A 51 3.47 9.03 4.83
C VAL A 51 2.52 9.11 6.01
N VAL A 52 1.65 8.11 6.14
CA VAL A 52 0.67 8.05 7.22
C VAL A 52 1.19 7.15 8.34
N LEU A 53 1.58 7.77 9.45
CA LEU A 53 2.15 7.11 10.63
C LEU A 53 1.33 7.42 11.89
N PRO A 54 1.21 6.48 12.86
CA PRO A 54 0.73 6.82 14.20
C PRO A 54 1.56 7.96 14.81
N LYS A 55 0.90 8.93 15.44
CA LYS A 55 1.58 10.11 16.01
C LYS A 55 2.73 9.75 16.96
N ILE A 56 2.59 8.65 17.71
CA ILE A 56 3.63 8.16 18.65
C ILE A 56 4.94 7.78 17.94
N HIS A 57 4.91 7.57 16.63
CA HIS A 57 6.06 7.16 15.83
C HIS A 57 6.68 8.30 15.00
N HIS A 58 6.14 9.52 15.05
CA HIS A 58 6.65 10.64 14.25
C HIS A 58 8.09 11.00 14.65
N HIS A 59 8.37 11.11 15.94
CA HIS A 59 9.73 11.41 16.42
C HIS A 59 10.73 10.28 16.10
N THR A 60 10.30 9.02 16.23
CA THR A 60 11.13 7.89 15.83
C THR A 60 11.47 7.94 14.33
N TRP A 61 10.49 8.27 13.49
CA TRP A 61 10.69 8.40 12.05
C TRP A 61 11.67 9.52 11.71
N GLU A 62 11.52 10.69 12.31
CA GLU A 62 12.44 11.83 12.16
C GLU A 62 13.87 11.43 12.55
N THR A 63 14.04 10.76 13.70
CA THR A 63 15.34 10.27 14.16
C THR A 63 15.96 9.28 13.17
N LEU A 64 15.17 8.38 12.59
CA LEU A 64 15.63 7.44 11.58
C LEU A 64 16.03 8.16 10.28
N CYS A 65 15.25 9.13 9.82
CA CYS A 65 15.60 9.95 8.66
C CYS A 65 16.95 10.65 8.85
N ASN A 66 17.19 11.24 10.01
CA ASN A 66 18.47 11.88 10.33
C ASN A 66 19.61 10.85 10.38
N LYS A 67 19.41 9.70 11.04
CA LYS A 67 20.42 8.61 11.14
C LYS A 67 20.87 8.12 9.78
N HIS A 68 19.94 7.97 8.84
CA HIS A 68 20.21 7.42 7.51
C HIS A 68 20.44 8.50 6.43
N ASN A 69 20.52 9.79 6.79
CA ASN A 69 20.60 10.91 5.85
C ASN A 69 19.51 10.84 4.77
N PHE A 70 18.29 10.46 5.17
CA PHE A 70 17.16 10.26 4.27
C PHE A 70 16.49 11.60 3.94
N ASN A 71 16.80 12.16 2.78
CA ASN A 71 16.41 13.52 2.36
C ASN A 71 15.32 13.54 1.27
N ILE A 72 14.68 12.40 0.96
CA ILE A 72 13.57 12.37 0.00
C ILE A 72 12.41 13.21 0.55
N PRO A 73 11.93 14.22 -0.21
CA PRO A 73 10.82 15.06 0.24
C PRO A 73 9.55 14.23 0.44
N HIS A 74 8.94 14.34 1.61
CA HIS A 74 7.66 13.71 1.92
C HIS A 74 6.96 14.42 3.07
N THR A 75 5.63 14.36 3.10
CA THR A 75 4.80 14.89 4.17
C THR A 75 4.41 13.76 5.12
N VAL A 76 4.63 13.93 6.42
CA VAL A 76 4.19 12.97 7.45
C VAL A 76 2.88 13.44 8.05
N CYS A 77 1.85 12.59 8.07
CA CYS A 77 0.59 12.86 8.75
C CYS A 77 0.22 11.77 9.75
N GLY A 78 -0.59 12.14 10.74
CA GLY A 78 -1.04 11.22 11.77
C GLY A 78 -2.07 10.21 11.25
N GLY A 79 -1.87 8.92 11.56
CA GLY A 79 -2.87 7.88 11.28
C GLY A 79 -4.16 8.03 12.09
N GLY A 80 -5.17 7.24 11.73
CA GLY A 80 -6.42 7.06 12.48
C GLY A 80 -6.44 5.74 13.26
N ASN A 81 -7.61 5.43 13.85
CA ASN A 81 -7.82 4.19 14.60
C ASN A 81 -7.99 2.95 13.70
N SER A 82 -8.21 3.17 12.41
CA SER A 82 -8.33 2.13 11.40
C SER A 82 -7.52 2.47 10.14
N ARG A 83 -7.38 1.49 9.22
CA ARG A 83 -6.79 1.71 7.90
C ARG A 83 -7.60 2.76 7.12
N PHE A 84 -8.93 2.64 7.13
CA PHE A 84 -9.83 3.61 6.49
C PHE A 84 -9.58 5.04 6.98
N GLN A 85 -9.58 5.24 8.30
CA GLN A 85 -9.34 6.57 8.89
C GLN A 85 -7.92 7.10 8.60
N SER A 86 -6.94 6.21 8.50
CA SER A 86 -5.57 6.57 8.16
C SER A 86 -5.48 7.06 6.72
N VAL A 87 -6.06 6.34 5.76
CA VAL A 87 -6.13 6.78 4.36
C VAL A 87 -6.91 8.09 4.22
N LYS A 88 -8.06 8.21 4.89
CA LYS A 88 -8.88 9.45 4.88
C LYS A 88 -8.09 10.68 5.31
N LYS A 89 -7.19 10.56 6.31
CA LYS A 89 -6.32 11.66 6.74
C LYS A 89 -5.24 11.99 5.72
N GLY A 90 -4.62 10.99 5.10
CA GLY A 90 -3.67 11.22 4.00
C GLY A 90 -4.35 11.87 2.81
N LEU A 91 -5.54 11.40 2.47
CA LEU A 91 -6.34 11.91 1.36
C LEU A 91 -6.70 13.39 1.51
N ALA A 92 -6.91 13.87 2.72
CA ALA A 92 -7.19 15.29 3.00
C ALA A 92 -6.03 16.23 2.63
N LEU A 93 -4.84 15.70 2.36
CA LEU A 93 -3.66 16.47 1.91
C LEU A 93 -3.48 16.42 0.39
N CYS A 94 -4.30 15.64 -0.33
CA CYS A 94 -4.24 15.54 -1.77
C CYS A 94 -5.15 16.58 -2.42
N THR A 95 -4.69 17.16 -3.55
CA THR A 95 -5.49 18.10 -4.32
C THR A 95 -6.45 17.40 -5.28
N GLU A 96 -7.49 18.11 -5.72
CA GLU A 96 -8.36 17.69 -6.82
C GLU A 96 -7.59 17.58 -8.14
N ASP A 97 -8.17 16.93 -9.13
CA ASP A 97 -7.57 16.70 -10.47
C ASP A 97 -6.21 15.99 -10.43
N SER A 98 -6.09 15.01 -9.56
CA SER A 98 -4.90 14.17 -9.42
C SER A 98 -5.22 12.67 -9.50
N ILE A 99 -4.19 11.86 -9.67
CA ILE A 99 -4.24 10.41 -9.44
C ILE A 99 -3.57 10.12 -8.09
N ILE A 100 -4.25 9.34 -7.28
CA ILE A 100 -3.81 8.99 -5.93
C ILE A 100 -3.59 7.49 -5.85
N ALA A 101 -2.37 7.10 -5.48
CA ALA A 101 -2.02 5.73 -5.14
C ALA A 101 -2.06 5.55 -3.62
N VAL A 102 -2.76 4.54 -3.13
CA VAL A 102 -2.70 4.12 -1.73
C VAL A 102 -1.85 2.86 -1.64
N HIS A 103 -0.76 2.93 -0.89
CA HIS A 103 0.25 1.87 -0.83
C HIS A 103 0.60 1.46 0.59
N ASP A 104 0.83 0.17 0.78
CA ASP A 104 1.32 -0.37 2.05
C ASP A 104 2.80 0.00 2.24
N GLY A 105 3.15 0.71 3.32
CA GLY A 105 4.52 1.11 3.63
C GLY A 105 5.48 -0.05 3.93
N VAL A 106 5.04 -1.29 3.80
CA VAL A 106 5.80 -2.53 3.97
C VAL A 106 5.82 -3.41 2.71
N ARG A 107 5.70 -2.78 1.53
CA ARG A 107 5.93 -3.41 0.21
C ARG A 107 7.08 -2.69 -0.51
N PRO A 108 8.33 -2.93 -0.08
CA PRO A 108 9.49 -2.16 -0.57
C PRO A 108 9.99 -2.61 -1.94
N LEU A 109 9.45 -3.69 -2.51
CA LEU A 109 10.00 -4.33 -3.70
C LEU A 109 9.26 -3.98 -4.99
N ILE A 110 8.24 -3.13 -4.92
CA ILE A 110 7.54 -2.66 -6.12
C ILE A 110 8.52 -1.97 -7.08
N SER A 111 8.41 -2.25 -8.38
CA SER A 111 9.29 -1.62 -9.35
C SER A 111 8.84 -0.19 -9.70
N PRO A 112 9.77 0.73 -9.97
CA PRO A 112 9.47 2.08 -10.43
C PRO A 112 8.65 2.10 -11.74
N ASP A 113 8.95 1.21 -12.67
CA ASP A 113 8.24 1.09 -13.96
C ASP A 113 6.79 0.67 -13.77
N PHE A 114 6.54 -0.24 -12.83
CA PHE A 114 5.18 -0.64 -12.47
C PHE A 114 4.39 0.55 -11.89
N ILE A 115 5.01 1.31 -10.99
CA ILE A 115 4.39 2.51 -10.41
C ILE A 115 3.97 3.48 -11.52
N LEU A 116 4.84 3.79 -12.47
CA LEU A 116 4.52 4.67 -13.59
C LEU A 116 3.38 4.11 -14.46
N SER A 117 3.43 2.82 -14.74
CA SER A 117 2.45 2.14 -15.60
C SER A 117 1.05 2.18 -15.00
N ILE A 118 0.91 1.88 -13.69
CA ILE A 118 -0.40 1.89 -13.04
C ILE A 118 -0.99 3.31 -12.91
N TYR A 119 -0.15 4.33 -12.65
CA TYR A 119 -0.62 5.72 -12.67
C TYR A 119 -1.17 6.12 -14.04
N LYS A 120 -0.41 5.84 -15.09
CA LYS A 120 -0.80 6.17 -16.47
C LYS A 120 -2.10 5.48 -16.89
N GLU A 121 -2.25 4.20 -16.58
CA GLU A 121 -3.48 3.45 -16.91
C GLU A 121 -4.68 3.96 -16.10
N THR A 122 -4.48 4.44 -14.87
CA THR A 122 -5.54 4.99 -14.01
C THR A 122 -6.14 6.28 -14.60
N GLU A 123 -5.39 7.04 -15.38
CA GLU A 123 -5.92 8.25 -16.04
C GLU A 123 -7.16 7.94 -16.91
N SER A 124 -7.18 6.77 -17.55
CA SER A 124 -8.30 6.34 -18.39
C SER A 124 -9.33 5.49 -17.63
N LYS A 125 -8.90 4.64 -16.72
CA LYS A 125 -9.74 3.63 -16.03
C LYS A 125 -10.38 4.14 -14.74
N LYS A 126 -9.88 5.24 -14.17
CA LYS A 126 -10.31 5.90 -12.92
C LYS A 126 -10.05 5.12 -11.64
N ALA A 127 -10.09 3.80 -11.64
CA ALA A 127 -9.86 2.92 -10.48
C ALA A 127 -9.16 1.63 -10.93
N LEU A 128 -7.94 1.41 -10.45
CA LEU A 128 -7.12 0.23 -10.73
C LEU A 128 -6.52 -0.37 -9.47
N ILE A 129 -6.50 -1.69 -9.41
CA ILE A 129 -5.81 -2.44 -8.37
C ILE A 129 -4.93 -3.52 -8.97
N PRO A 130 -3.70 -3.70 -8.46
CA PRO A 130 -2.83 -4.77 -8.91
C PRO A 130 -3.26 -6.09 -8.28
N VAL A 131 -3.24 -7.14 -9.11
CA VAL A 131 -3.64 -8.48 -8.71
C VAL A 131 -2.68 -9.53 -9.26
N CYS A 132 -2.46 -10.60 -8.48
CA CYS A 132 -1.73 -11.78 -8.91
C CYS A 132 -2.65 -13.02 -8.88
N PRO A 133 -2.59 -13.91 -9.88
CA PRO A 133 -3.36 -15.14 -9.87
C PRO A 133 -2.94 -16.04 -8.70
N LEU A 134 -3.88 -16.80 -8.16
CA LEU A 134 -3.57 -17.80 -7.14
C LEU A 134 -2.79 -18.97 -7.75
N VAL A 135 -1.68 -19.34 -7.12
CA VAL A 135 -0.86 -20.50 -7.50
C VAL A 135 -1.37 -21.76 -6.81
N GLU A 136 -1.74 -21.65 -5.52
CA GLU A 136 -2.18 -22.77 -4.71
C GLU A 136 -3.64 -23.14 -4.97
N SER A 137 -3.99 -24.43 -4.74
CA SER A 137 -5.39 -24.85 -4.71
C SER A 137 -6.09 -24.24 -3.51
N ILE A 138 -7.32 -23.75 -3.71
CA ILE A 138 -8.13 -23.12 -2.66
C ILE A 138 -9.38 -23.90 -2.34
N ARG A 139 -9.83 -23.80 -1.10
CA ARG A 139 -11.06 -24.44 -0.62
C ARG A 139 -11.90 -23.42 0.15
N LYS A 140 -13.20 -23.45 -0.08
CA LYS A 140 -14.16 -22.75 0.78
C LYS A 140 -14.53 -23.64 1.94
N VAL A 141 -14.31 -23.17 3.16
CA VAL A 141 -14.59 -23.90 4.40
C VAL A 141 -15.93 -23.46 4.98
N LYS A 142 -16.75 -24.42 5.42
CA LYS A 142 -18.00 -24.18 6.11
C LYS A 142 -18.14 -25.20 7.26
N GLY A 143 -17.87 -24.76 8.49
CA GLY A 143 -17.75 -25.66 9.63
C GLY A 143 -16.69 -26.73 9.39
N ASP A 144 -17.04 -28.00 9.56
CA ASP A 144 -16.15 -29.18 9.34
C ASP A 144 -16.09 -29.62 7.88
N SER A 145 -16.84 -28.99 6.98
CA SER A 145 -16.88 -29.32 5.56
C SER A 145 -16.10 -28.33 4.72
N SER A 146 -15.65 -28.75 3.54
CA SER A 146 -15.02 -27.85 2.58
C SER A 146 -15.28 -28.28 1.15
N GLU A 147 -15.31 -27.31 0.23
CA GLU A 147 -15.43 -27.52 -1.21
C GLU A 147 -14.23 -26.93 -1.95
N ALA A 148 -13.77 -27.61 -3.01
CA ALA A 148 -12.73 -27.08 -3.89
C ALA A 148 -13.32 -25.94 -4.74
N LEU A 149 -12.57 -24.84 -4.89
CA LEU A 149 -12.94 -23.75 -5.78
C LEU A 149 -12.02 -23.74 -7.01
N ASP A 150 -12.56 -23.32 -8.13
CA ASP A 150 -11.75 -23.05 -9.32
C ASP A 150 -10.91 -21.78 -9.09
N ARG A 151 -9.62 -21.97 -8.82
CA ARG A 151 -8.68 -20.88 -8.51
C ARG A 151 -8.52 -19.87 -9.65
N SER A 152 -8.87 -20.22 -10.89
CA SER A 152 -8.76 -19.29 -12.03
C SER A 152 -9.65 -18.06 -11.91
N ASN A 153 -10.67 -18.11 -11.04
CA ASN A 153 -11.60 -17.03 -10.75
C ASN A 153 -11.16 -16.15 -9.54
N TYR A 154 -9.99 -16.42 -8.94
CA TYR A 154 -9.55 -15.76 -7.72
C TYR A 154 -8.13 -15.20 -7.86
N TYR A 155 -7.94 -14.01 -7.30
CA TYR A 155 -6.67 -13.31 -7.33
C TYR A 155 -6.31 -12.80 -5.94
N THR A 156 -5.02 -12.71 -5.65
CA THR A 156 -4.52 -11.92 -4.52
C THR A 156 -4.42 -10.46 -4.92
N VAL A 157 -4.81 -9.55 -4.02
CA VAL A 157 -4.76 -8.12 -4.27
C VAL A 157 -3.49 -7.54 -3.66
N GLN A 158 -2.86 -6.64 -4.41
CA GLN A 158 -1.69 -5.89 -3.94
C GLN A 158 -1.99 -4.39 -3.84
N THR A 159 -1.00 -3.62 -3.48
CA THR A 159 -0.94 -2.17 -3.59
C THR A 159 0.29 -1.76 -4.40
N PRO A 160 0.31 -0.58 -5.06
CA PRO A 160 -0.59 0.56 -4.90
C PRO A 160 -1.95 0.34 -5.55
N GLN A 161 -3.02 0.71 -4.85
CA GLN A 161 -4.35 0.84 -5.43
C GLN A 161 -4.52 2.27 -5.89
N CYS A 162 -4.79 2.49 -7.17
CA CYS A 162 -4.75 3.79 -7.80
C CYS A 162 -6.14 4.26 -8.24
N PHE A 163 -6.45 5.52 -7.94
CA PHE A 163 -7.76 6.12 -8.20
C PHE A 163 -7.62 7.57 -8.64
N THR A 164 -8.59 8.06 -9.41
CA THR A 164 -8.75 9.51 -9.56
C THR A 164 -9.13 10.13 -8.22
N SER A 165 -8.60 11.31 -7.92
CA SER A 165 -8.87 12.02 -6.65
C SER A 165 -10.37 12.22 -6.41
N THR A 166 -11.10 12.66 -7.42
CA THR A 166 -12.57 12.86 -7.33
C THR A 166 -13.30 11.59 -6.88
N LEU A 167 -12.94 10.42 -7.43
CA LEU A 167 -13.56 9.16 -7.08
C LEU A 167 -13.19 8.74 -5.65
N LEU A 168 -11.90 8.83 -5.30
CA LEU A 168 -11.42 8.41 -3.99
C LEU A 168 -11.97 9.30 -2.87
N HIS A 169 -12.00 10.61 -3.07
CA HIS A 169 -12.63 11.54 -2.12
C HIS A 169 -14.11 11.22 -1.91
N LYS A 170 -14.88 11.01 -2.99
CA LYS A 170 -16.29 10.59 -2.92
C LYS A 170 -16.44 9.30 -2.10
N ALA A 171 -15.57 8.31 -2.34
CA ALA A 171 -15.60 7.03 -1.65
C ALA A 171 -15.30 7.18 -0.14
N TYR A 172 -14.34 8.01 0.24
CA TYR A 172 -13.97 8.25 1.64
C TYR A 172 -14.85 9.25 2.39
N HIS A 173 -15.84 9.86 1.74
CA HIS A 173 -16.93 10.59 2.41
C HIS A 173 -17.91 9.68 3.11
N GLN A 174 -17.99 8.40 2.75
CA GLN A 174 -18.83 7.41 3.41
C GLN A 174 -18.44 7.18 4.86
N ASN A 175 -19.37 6.61 5.64
CA ASN A 175 -19.06 6.06 6.94
C ASN A 175 -18.29 4.75 6.77
N GLU A 176 -17.29 4.53 7.62
CA GLU A 176 -16.53 3.29 7.67
C GLU A 176 -17.43 2.07 7.89
N GLN A 177 -17.21 1.01 7.11
CA GLN A 177 -17.94 -0.25 7.21
C GLN A 177 -16.98 -1.39 7.53
N ALA A 178 -17.47 -2.42 8.23
CA ALA A 178 -16.64 -3.56 8.64
C ALA A 178 -16.06 -4.37 7.46
N PHE A 179 -16.69 -4.31 6.29
CA PHE A 179 -16.24 -5.01 5.08
C PHE A 179 -15.23 -4.21 4.25
N PHE A 180 -14.90 -2.99 4.64
CA PHE A 180 -13.84 -2.21 3.98
C PHE A 180 -12.47 -2.77 4.34
N THR A 181 -12.00 -3.75 3.56
CA THR A 181 -10.71 -4.40 3.80
C THR A 181 -9.53 -3.71 3.10
N ASP A 182 -9.82 -2.96 2.03
CA ASP A 182 -8.87 -2.21 1.21
C ASP A 182 -9.58 -0.99 0.57
N ASP A 183 -8.85 -0.21 -0.26
CA ASP A 183 -9.39 1.00 -0.88
C ASP A 183 -10.36 0.66 -2.02
N ALA A 184 -10.15 -0.48 -2.68
CA ALA A 184 -11.05 -0.98 -3.72
C ALA A 184 -12.45 -1.23 -3.15
N SER A 185 -12.57 -1.92 -2.02
CA SER A 185 -13.85 -2.21 -1.37
C SER A 185 -14.62 -0.94 -0.95
N VAL A 186 -13.89 0.14 -0.62
CA VAL A 186 -14.50 1.45 -0.33
C VAL A 186 -15.10 2.07 -1.59
N VAL A 187 -14.40 1.96 -2.73
CA VAL A 187 -14.86 2.48 -4.02
C VAL A 187 -16.01 1.64 -4.58
N GLU A 188 -15.91 0.32 -4.51
CA GLU A 188 -16.94 -0.62 -4.98
C GLU A 188 -18.28 -0.46 -4.22
N SER A 189 -18.24 -0.06 -2.95
CA SER A 189 -19.45 0.21 -2.18
C SER A 189 -20.30 1.37 -2.71
N LEU A 190 -19.73 2.22 -3.58
CA LEU A 190 -20.47 3.24 -4.32
C LEU A 190 -21.13 2.73 -5.62
N GLY A 191 -20.98 1.44 -5.94
CA GLY A 191 -21.38 0.87 -7.22
C GLY A 191 -20.40 1.21 -8.38
N GLU A 192 -19.23 1.76 -8.06
CA GLU A 192 -18.21 2.10 -9.04
C GLU A 192 -17.36 0.87 -9.40
N LYS A 193 -16.99 0.77 -10.68
CA LYS A 193 -16.17 -0.36 -11.15
C LYS A 193 -14.70 -0.16 -10.84
N VAL A 194 -14.08 -1.16 -10.24
CA VAL A 194 -12.63 -1.27 -10.06
C VAL A 194 -12.07 -2.22 -11.13
N HIS A 195 -11.01 -1.78 -11.82
CA HIS A 195 -10.35 -2.56 -12.85
C HIS A 195 -9.12 -3.28 -12.29
N LEU A 196 -8.88 -4.49 -12.79
CA LEU A 196 -7.71 -5.27 -12.42
C LEU A 196 -6.51 -4.90 -13.31
N PHE A 197 -5.34 -4.83 -12.71
CA PHE A 197 -4.06 -4.61 -13.36
C PHE A 197 -3.13 -5.76 -12.99
N ALA A 198 -2.33 -6.28 -13.94
CA ALA A 198 -1.40 -7.36 -13.63
C ALA A 198 -0.36 -6.89 -12.60
N GLY A 199 -0.32 -7.56 -11.44
CA GLY A 199 0.61 -7.24 -10.35
C GLY A 199 2.01 -7.82 -10.57
N GLU A 200 2.93 -7.49 -9.67
CA GLU A 200 4.30 -8.04 -9.64
C GLU A 200 4.40 -9.11 -8.54
N VAL A 201 4.88 -10.29 -8.90
CA VAL A 201 5.04 -11.42 -7.95
C VAL A 201 5.95 -11.04 -6.79
N ASP A 202 7.00 -10.25 -7.09
CA ASP A 202 8.00 -9.82 -6.11
C ASP A 202 7.55 -8.65 -5.24
N ASN A 203 6.42 -8.01 -5.53
CA ASN A 203 5.84 -6.96 -4.71
C ASN A 203 5.16 -7.54 -3.47
N ILE A 204 5.93 -8.30 -2.68
CA ILE A 204 5.47 -8.95 -1.45
C ILE A 204 5.20 -7.94 -0.34
N LYS A 205 4.25 -8.28 0.54
CA LYS A 205 3.98 -7.53 1.77
C LYS A 205 4.76 -8.16 2.92
N ILE A 206 5.71 -7.43 3.50
CA ILE A 206 6.47 -7.92 4.65
C ILE A 206 5.57 -7.90 5.89
N THR A 207 5.22 -9.10 6.39
CA THR A 207 4.32 -9.31 7.53
C THR A 207 4.88 -10.26 8.58
N SER A 208 5.91 -11.03 8.23
CA SER A 208 6.58 -12.01 9.09
C SER A 208 8.10 -11.94 8.91
N PRO A 209 8.90 -12.52 9.84
CA PRO A 209 10.35 -12.63 9.68
C PRO A 209 10.77 -13.39 8.41
N LYS A 210 9.97 -14.37 7.97
CA LYS A 210 10.21 -15.11 6.71
C LYS A 210 10.11 -14.19 5.48
N ASP A 211 9.13 -13.28 5.48
CA ASP A 211 8.97 -12.33 4.38
C ASP A 211 10.16 -11.37 4.30
N LEU A 212 10.76 -11.01 5.46
CA LEU A 212 11.95 -10.17 5.51
C LEU A 212 13.14 -10.85 4.83
N LEU A 213 13.41 -12.12 5.17
CA LEU A 213 14.47 -12.91 4.55
C LEU A 213 14.26 -13.05 3.04
N LEU A 214 13.01 -13.27 2.61
CA LEU A 214 12.67 -13.32 1.19
C LEU A 214 12.93 -11.97 0.50
N ALA A 215 12.52 -10.87 1.13
CA ALA A 215 12.76 -9.53 0.60
C ALA A 215 14.27 -9.22 0.49
N GLU A 216 15.09 -9.62 1.46
CA GLU A 216 16.55 -9.47 1.40
C GLU A 216 17.18 -10.25 0.23
N ALA A 217 16.65 -11.45 -0.05
CA ALA A 217 17.11 -12.25 -1.20
C ALA A 217 16.72 -11.60 -2.53
N LEU A 218 15.46 -11.13 -2.66
CA LEU A 218 14.96 -10.48 -3.88
C LEU A 218 15.65 -9.15 -4.19
N LEU A 219 16.10 -8.39 -3.18
CA LEU A 219 16.86 -7.16 -3.40
C LEU A 219 18.27 -7.37 -3.98
N LYS A 220 18.78 -8.60 -3.99
CA LYS A 220 20.10 -8.95 -4.52
C LYS A 220 20.05 -9.44 -5.97
N LEU A 221 18.85 -9.65 -6.52
CA LEU A 221 18.62 -10.04 -7.92
C LEU A 221 18.54 -8.82 -8.82
#